data_d8aeadde3d322ded847aceb3c9b47759
#
_entry.id   d8aeadde3d322ded847aceb3c9b47759
#
_cell.length_a   1.000
_cell.length_b   1.000
_cell.length_c   1.000
_cell.angle_alpha   90.00
_cell.angle_beta   90.00
_cell.angle_gamma   90.00
#
_symmetry.space_group_name_H-M   'P 1'
#
loop_
_entity.id
_entity.type
_entity.pdbx_description
1 polymer ?
#
loop_
_entity_poly.entity_id
_entity_poly.type
_entity_poly.pdbx_seq_one_letter_code
_entity_poly.pdbx_strand_id
1 'polypeptide(L)'
;AAARHALPAALDGLDAASGRGLDVEDLRRRTADRHTNALAFREAYAAYVRPTDGLEGVTLAPFQVLAVEGRLLAETHPHPWHLAQLAGLDSDLITPTRHRIVDLTADREREDAVSWWEELTAAGGEGMVVKPAHVVTGRAQPGLKVRGREYLRIIYGPDYTDALPLLRERNLTHKRRLALREHGMGLDALAGFVAGDPLWQVHQRVFAVLALES
;
A
#
# COMPACT_ATOMS: atom_id res chain seq x y z
N ALA A 1 7.68 0.13 21.78
CA ALA A 1 7.51 0.41 23.23
C ALA A 1 8.80 1.01 23.83
N ALA A 2 9.97 0.37 23.68
CA ALA A 2 11.23 0.83 24.29
C ALA A 2 11.66 2.24 23.86
N ALA A 3 11.59 2.57 22.58
CA ALA A 3 11.99 3.88 22.05
C ALA A 3 11.21 5.05 22.68
N ARG A 4 9.96 4.82 23.08
CA ARG A 4 9.11 5.85 23.70
C ARG A 4 9.69 6.39 25.02
N HIS A 5 10.38 5.55 25.75
CA HIS A 5 10.97 5.92 27.06
C HIS A 5 12.47 6.25 26.92
N ALA A 6 13.17 5.52 26.07
CA ALA A 6 14.62 5.67 25.93
C ALA A 6 15.01 6.96 25.20
N LEU A 7 14.27 7.37 24.15
CA LEU A 7 14.63 8.55 23.38
C LEU A 7 14.46 9.88 24.13
N PRO A 8 13.36 10.13 24.89
CA PRO A 8 13.29 11.29 25.77
C PRO A 8 14.40 11.34 26.81
N ALA A 9 14.66 10.22 27.51
CA ALA A 9 15.75 10.16 28.48
C ALA A 9 17.13 10.42 27.86
N ALA A 10 17.33 9.95 26.62
CA ALA A 10 18.58 10.25 25.88
C ALA A 10 18.68 11.75 25.53
N LEU A 11 17.58 12.40 25.16
CA LEU A 11 17.56 13.84 24.90
C LEU A 11 17.88 14.65 26.15
N ASP A 12 17.28 14.30 27.29
CA ASP A 12 17.59 14.93 28.58
C ASP A 12 19.07 14.79 28.94
N GLY A 13 19.66 13.61 28.72
CA GLY A 13 21.08 13.35 28.89
C GLY A 13 21.98 14.19 27.98
N LEU A 14 21.58 14.37 26.72
CA LEU A 14 22.29 15.18 25.73
C LEU A 14 22.19 16.68 26.05
N ASP A 15 21.04 17.16 26.53
CA ASP A 15 20.85 18.54 27.00
C ASP A 15 21.75 18.83 28.19
N ALA A 16 21.83 17.91 29.14
CA ALA A 16 22.73 18.02 30.28
C ALA A 16 24.22 17.99 29.84
N ALA A 17 24.58 17.21 28.83
CA ALA A 17 25.94 17.16 28.29
C ALA A 17 26.32 18.47 27.58
N SER A 18 25.40 19.03 26.76
CA SER A 18 25.56 20.33 26.13
C SER A 18 25.74 21.44 27.15
N GLY A 19 24.96 21.42 28.24
CA GLY A 19 25.10 22.37 29.35
C GLY A 19 26.47 22.30 30.07
N ARG A 20 27.19 21.19 29.94
CA ARG A 20 28.57 21.04 30.41
C ARG A 20 29.63 21.42 29.37
N GLY A 21 29.20 21.97 28.23
CA GLY A 21 30.11 22.42 27.18
C GLY A 21 30.58 21.33 26.20
N LEU A 22 29.94 20.15 26.21
CA LEU A 22 30.23 19.10 25.20
C LEU A 22 29.52 19.40 23.89
N ASP A 23 30.22 19.21 22.77
CA ASP A 23 29.62 19.32 21.43
C ASP A 23 28.84 18.04 21.12
N VAL A 24 27.54 18.10 21.33
CA VAL A 24 26.60 16.99 21.11
C VAL A 24 25.42 17.36 20.20
N GLU A 25 25.49 18.54 19.53
CA GLU A 25 24.36 19.09 18.78
C GLU A 25 23.88 18.16 17.68
N ASP A 26 24.81 17.59 16.90
CA ASP A 26 24.44 16.64 15.85
C ASP A 26 23.80 15.35 16.38
N LEU A 27 24.25 14.86 17.52
CA LEU A 27 23.67 13.68 18.16
C LEU A 27 22.29 13.99 18.71
N ARG A 28 22.15 15.17 19.32
CA ARG A 28 20.88 15.68 19.85
C ARG A 28 19.82 15.80 18.75
N ARG A 29 20.17 16.44 17.63
CA ARG A 29 19.28 16.59 16.48
C ARG A 29 18.81 15.22 15.97
N ARG A 30 19.74 14.30 15.68
CA ARG A 30 19.40 12.94 15.22
C ARG A 30 18.54 12.18 16.23
N THR A 31 18.75 12.35 17.51
CA THR A 31 17.95 11.71 18.55
C THR A 31 16.55 12.30 18.61
N ALA A 32 16.40 13.62 18.44
CA ALA A 32 15.11 14.30 18.35
C ALA A 32 14.32 13.86 17.10
N ASP A 33 14.98 13.77 15.94
CA ASP A 33 14.37 13.27 14.69
C ASP A 33 13.87 11.83 14.87
N ARG A 34 14.67 10.95 15.46
CA ARG A 34 14.26 9.57 15.75
C ARG A 34 13.09 9.48 16.73
N HIS A 35 13.05 10.37 17.72
CA HIS A 35 11.91 10.45 18.64
C HIS A 35 10.64 10.85 17.88
N THR A 36 10.68 11.90 17.07
CA THR A 36 9.57 12.34 16.22
C THR A 36 9.11 11.22 15.28
N ASN A 37 10.05 10.55 14.61
CA ASN A 37 9.77 9.44 13.72
C ASN A 37 9.13 8.23 14.45
N ALA A 38 9.56 7.93 15.66
CA ALA A 38 8.97 6.86 16.47
C ALA A 38 7.53 7.17 16.91
N LEU A 39 7.22 8.43 17.18
CA LEU A 39 5.86 8.87 17.48
C LEU A 39 4.96 8.77 16.25
N ALA A 40 5.41 9.29 15.09
CA ALA A 40 4.69 9.20 13.84
C ALA A 40 4.45 7.74 13.40
N PHE A 41 5.44 6.85 13.59
CA PHE A 41 5.25 5.41 13.35
C PHE A 41 4.14 4.83 14.21
N ARG A 42 4.11 5.18 15.48
CA ARG A 42 3.08 4.69 16.41
C ARG A 42 1.68 5.15 16.00
N GLU A 43 1.54 6.41 15.62
CA GLU A 43 0.27 6.97 15.16
C GLU A 43 -0.21 6.28 13.87
N ALA A 44 0.67 6.15 12.88
CA ALA A 44 0.37 5.45 11.65
C ALA A 44 -0.04 3.99 11.91
N TYR A 45 0.71 3.27 12.76
CA TYR A 45 0.43 1.88 13.09
C TYR A 45 -0.88 1.71 13.87
N ALA A 46 -1.22 2.64 14.76
CA ALA A 46 -2.45 2.59 15.57
C ALA A 46 -3.73 2.64 14.72
N ALA A 47 -3.68 3.22 13.52
CA ALA A 47 -4.81 3.22 12.59
C ALA A 47 -5.16 1.81 12.08
N TYR A 48 -4.19 0.89 12.06
CA TYR A 48 -4.36 -0.48 11.54
C TYR A 48 -4.50 -1.54 12.64
N VAL A 49 -4.13 -1.21 13.87
CA VAL A 49 -4.17 -2.14 15.01
C VAL A 49 -4.98 -1.51 16.13
N ARG A 50 -6.28 -1.78 16.14
CA ARG A 50 -7.22 -1.31 17.13
C ARG A 50 -8.07 -2.47 17.66
N PRO A 51 -8.48 -2.45 18.94
CA PRO A 51 -9.47 -3.39 19.42
C PRO A 51 -10.79 -3.23 18.65
N THR A 52 -11.44 -4.34 18.31
CA THR A 52 -12.78 -4.37 17.72
C THR A 52 -13.68 -5.25 18.57
N ASP A 53 -14.97 -4.95 18.63
CA ASP A 53 -15.97 -5.83 19.22
C ASP A 53 -16.69 -6.56 18.07
N GLY A 54 -16.39 -7.85 17.92
CA GLY A 54 -16.86 -8.62 16.78
C GLY A 54 -16.46 -8.01 15.43
N LEU A 55 -17.43 -7.67 14.60
CA LEU A 55 -17.26 -7.04 13.29
C LEU A 55 -17.49 -5.52 13.31
N GLU A 56 -17.67 -4.90 14.46
CA GLU A 56 -17.91 -3.47 14.54
C GLU A 56 -16.74 -2.68 13.94
N GLY A 57 -17.05 -1.83 12.97
CA GLY A 57 -16.09 -1.00 12.24
C GLY A 57 -15.18 -1.79 11.27
N VAL A 58 -15.47 -3.07 11.02
CA VAL A 58 -14.83 -3.86 9.96
C VAL A 58 -15.63 -3.70 8.68
N THR A 59 -15.00 -3.24 7.60
CA THR A 59 -15.62 -3.10 6.29
C THR A 59 -14.73 -3.68 5.20
N LEU A 60 -15.36 -4.21 4.15
CA LEU A 60 -14.72 -4.69 2.94
C LEU A 60 -15.04 -3.75 1.80
N ALA A 61 -14.03 -3.23 1.11
CA ALA A 61 -14.17 -2.41 -0.08
C ALA A 61 -13.67 -3.19 -1.31
N PRO A 62 -14.51 -4.01 -1.95
CA PRO A 62 -14.12 -4.80 -3.11
C PRO A 62 -13.93 -3.89 -4.33
N PHE A 63 -12.94 -4.20 -5.16
CA PHE A 63 -12.57 -3.35 -6.28
C PHE A 63 -12.48 -4.06 -7.63
N GLN A 64 -12.62 -5.37 -7.67
CA GLN A 64 -12.60 -6.15 -8.90
C GLN A 64 -13.35 -7.46 -8.77
N VAL A 65 -14.20 -7.78 -9.74
CA VAL A 65 -14.76 -9.12 -9.91
C VAL A 65 -13.76 -9.93 -10.72
N LEU A 66 -13.16 -10.95 -10.11
CA LEU A 66 -12.14 -11.77 -10.75
C LEU A 66 -12.73 -12.84 -11.64
N ALA A 67 -13.71 -13.57 -11.12
CA ALA A 67 -14.39 -14.66 -11.82
C ALA A 67 -15.80 -14.84 -11.28
N VAL A 68 -16.63 -15.47 -12.08
CA VAL A 68 -17.91 -16.09 -11.71
C VAL A 68 -17.90 -17.55 -12.16
N GLU A 69 -18.91 -18.31 -11.79
CA GLU A 69 -19.00 -19.70 -12.22
C GLU A 69 -18.82 -19.88 -13.74
N GLY A 70 -17.83 -20.67 -14.12
CA GLY A 70 -17.49 -20.97 -15.51
C GLY A 70 -16.89 -19.83 -16.34
N ARG A 71 -16.64 -18.63 -15.76
CA ARG A 71 -16.11 -17.48 -16.51
C ARG A 71 -15.08 -16.66 -15.75
N LEU A 72 -13.97 -16.38 -16.40
CA LEU A 72 -12.96 -15.42 -15.95
C LEU A 72 -13.38 -14.02 -16.40
N LEU A 73 -13.48 -13.07 -15.46
CA LEU A 73 -13.89 -11.68 -15.74
C LEU A 73 -12.75 -10.68 -15.58
N ALA A 74 -11.67 -11.06 -14.91
CA ALA A 74 -10.57 -10.18 -14.54
C ALA A 74 -9.98 -9.38 -15.72
N GLU A 75 -9.93 -9.97 -16.91
CA GLU A 75 -9.34 -9.39 -18.13
C GLU A 75 -10.35 -9.12 -19.25
N THR A 76 -11.64 -9.37 -19.01
CA THR A 76 -12.67 -9.28 -20.06
C THR A 76 -13.48 -7.98 -20.00
N HIS A 77 -13.40 -7.27 -18.88
CA HIS A 77 -14.15 -6.03 -18.67
C HIS A 77 -13.23 -4.89 -18.19
N PRO A 78 -13.54 -3.64 -18.56
CA PRO A 78 -12.77 -2.48 -18.08
C PRO A 78 -12.96 -2.28 -16.59
N HIS A 79 -11.96 -1.70 -15.91
CA HIS A 79 -11.98 -1.57 -14.46
C HIS A 79 -13.19 -0.81 -13.89
N PRO A 80 -13.71 0.26 -14.53
CA PRO A 80 -14.94 0.93 -14.09
C PRO A 80 -16.17 0.02 -14.08
N TRP A 81 -16.24 -0.96 -14.99
CA TRP A 81 -17.34 -1.94 -14.98
C TRP A 81 -17.32 -2.78 -13.70
N HIS A 82 -16.15 -3.28 -13.28
CA HIS A 82 -16.03 -4.04 -12.03
C HIS A 82 -16.48 -3.24 -10.81
N LEU A 83 -16.06 -1.97 -10.74
CA LEU A 83 -16.44 -1.08 -9.64
C LEU A 83 -17.97 -0.83 -9.61
N ALA A 84 -18.57 -0.64 -10.78
CA ALA A 84 -20.03 -0.45 -10.88
C ALA A 84 -20.82 -1.69 -10.43
N GLN A 85 -20.35 -2.92 -10.80
CA GLN A 85 -20.99 -4.16 -10.33
C GLN A 85 -20.91 -4.30 -8.81
N LEU A 86 -19.77 -3.95 -8.22
CA LEU A 86 -19.52 -4.10 -6.78
C LEU A 86 -20.20 -3.01 -5.95
N ALA A 87 -20.42 -1.83 -6.52
CA ALA A 87 -21.14 -0.73 -5.85
C ALA A 87 -22.61 -1.03 -5.59
N GLY A 88 -23.18 -1.99 -6.34
CA GLY A 88 -24.58 -2.45 -6.16
C GLY A 88 -24.76 -3.52 -5.09
N LEU A 89 -23.69 -3.96 -4.41
CA LEU A 89 -23.81 -4.95 -3.34
C LEU A 89 -24.40 -4.32 -2.09
N ASP A 90 -25.51 -4.88 -1.63
CA ASP A 90 -26.21 -4.45 -0.42
C ASP A 90 -25.75 -5.28 0.79
N SER A 91 -24.93 -4.67 1.63
CA SER A 91 -24.42 -5.30 2.86
C SER A 91 -23.81 -4.26 3.78
N ASP A 92 -24.09 -4.34 5.07
CA ASP A 92 -23.47 -3.50 6.11
C ASP A 92 -21.95 -3.67 6.21
N LEU A 93 -21.42 -4.78 5.72
CA LEU A 93 -19.99 -5.08 5.71
C LEU A 93 -19.29 -4.62 4.43
N ILE A 94 -20.03 -4.24 3.38
CA ILE A 94 -19.47 -3.86 2.09
C ILE A 94 -19.62 -2.36 1.89
N THR A 95 -18.48 -1.71 1.66
CA THR A 95 -18.43 -0.29 1.31
C THR A 95 -17.95 -0.15 -0.13
N PRO A 96 -18.65 0.62 -0.98
CA PRO A 96 -18.18 0.88 -2.34
C PRO A 96 -16.76 1.47 -2.35
N THR A 97 -15.89 0.90 -3.18
CA THR A 97 -14.52 1.41 -3.31
C THR A 97 -14.53 2.81 -3.90
N ARG A 98 -14.01 3.77 -3.15
CA ARG A 98 -13.84 5.15 -3.63
C ARG A 98 -12.87 5.18 -4.80
N HIS A 99 -13.27 5.79 -5.89
CA HIS A 99 -12.45 5.88 -7.10
C HIS A 99 -12.73 7.15 -7.89
N ARG A 100 -11.80 7.50 -8.77
CA ARG A 100 -11.94 8.54 -9.80
C ARG A 100 -11.38 7.99 -11.11
N ILE A 101 -12.03 8.35 -12.22
CA ILE A 101 -11.47 8.16 -13.55
C ILE A 101 -10.80 9.47 -13.92
N VAL A 102 -9.57 9.42 -14.40
CA VAL A 102 -8.72 10.58 -14.69
C VAL A 102 -8.23 10.51 -16.11
N ASP A 103 -8.49 11.55 -16.89
CA ASP A 103 -7.86 11.74 -18.20
C ASP A 103 -6.44 12.30 -17.97
N LEU A 104 -5.44 11.46 -18.24
CA LEU A 104 -4.04 11.83 -18.05
C LEU A 104 -3.53 12.88 -19.06
N THR A 105 -4.31 13.21 -20.10
CA THR A 105 -4.00 14.28 -21.05
C THR A 105 -4.46 15.66 -20.56
N ALA A 106 -5.40 15.69 -19.59
CA ALA A 106 -5.92 16.89 -18.98
C ALA A 106 -5.14 17.27 -17.72
N ASP A 107 -4.40 18.39 -17.74
CA ASP A 107 -3.58 18.85 -16.63
C ASP A 107 -4.40 19.01 -15.33
N ARG A 108 -5.56 19.64 -15.43
CA ARG A 108 -6.44 19.86 -14.29
C ARG A 108 -6.89 18.56 -13.62
N GLU A 109 -7.23 17.53 -14.40
CA GLU A 109 -7.66 16.25 -13.83
C GLU A 109 -6.50 15.55 -13.12
N ARG A 110 -5.27 15.69 -13.64
CA ARG A 110 -4.08 15.17 -12.95
C ARG A 110 -3.82 15.90 -11.63
N GLU A 111 -3.94 17.24 -11.61
CA GLU A 111 -3.79 18.04 -10.39
C GLU A 111 -4.85 17.69 -9.34
N ASP A 112 -6.11 17.58 -9.76
CA ASP A 112 -7.23 17.17 -8.89
C ASP A 112 -7.01 15.75 -8.31
N ALA A 113 -6.44 14.83 -9.08
CA ALA A 113 -6.13 13.49 -8.62
C ALA A 113 -4.97 13.48 -7.61
N VAL A 114 -3.95 14.32 -7.81
CA VAL A 114 -2.84 14.49 -6.85
C VAL A 114 -3.37 15.09 -5.56
N SER A 115 -4.17 16.16 -5.62
CA SER A 115 -4.78 16.78 -4.44
C SER A 115 -5.62 15.79 -3.65
N TRP A 116 -6.42 14.97 -4.33
CA TRP A 116 -7.19 13.92 -3.67
C TRP A 116 -6.32 12.87 -2.99
N TRP A 117 -5.19 12.49 -3.59
CA TRP A 117 -4.24 11.58 -2.97
C TRP A 117 -3.57 12.21 -1.73
N GLU A 118 -3.22 13.50 -1.79
CA GLU A 118 -2.63 14.23 -0.68
C GLU A 118 -3.62 14.32 0.50
N GLU A 119 -4.88 14.68 0.25
CA GLU A 119 -5.94 14.72 1.26
C GLU A 119 -6.16 13.36 1.91
N LEU A 120 -6.25 12.29 1.10
CA LEU A 120 -6.46 10.93 1.58
C LEU A 120 -5.31 10.48 2.51
N THR A 121 -4.07 10.74 2.10
CA THR A 121 -2.89 10.32 2.86
C THR A 121 -2.63 11.19 4.08
N ALA A 122 -2.95 12.48 4.03
CA ALA A 122 -2.91 13.38 5.18
C ALA A 122 -3.94 12.98 6.25
N ALA A 123 -5.09 12.44 5.85
CA ALA A 123 -6.08 11.88 6.75
C ALA A 123 -5.72 10.48 7.31
N GLY A 124 -4.49 10.00 7.07
CA GLY A 124 -3.99 8.71 7.55
C GLY A 124 -4.29 7.52 6.62
N GLY A 125 -4.77 7.77 5.40
CA GLY A 125 -4.99 6.73 4.41
C GLY A 125 -3.70 6.09 3.92
N GLU A 126 -3.79 4.81 3.54
CA GLU A 126 -2.66 4.00 3.04
C GLU A 126 -2.06 4.54 1.74
N GLY A 127 -2.88 5.18 0.94
CA GLY A 127 -2.60 5.61 -0.43
C GLY A 127 -3.64 5.07 -1.39
N MET A 128 -3.27 4.95 -2.66
CA MET A 128 -4.18 4.46 -3.70
C MET A 128 -3.48 3.55 -4.71
N VAL A 129 -4.29 2.86 -5.49
CA VAL A 129 -3.82 2.08 -6.65
C VAL A 129 -4.30 2.77 -7.90
N VAL A 130 -3.36 3.13 -8.77
CA VAL A 130 -3.65 3.66 -10.10
C VAL A 130 -3.69 2.48 -11.07
N LYS A 131 -4.81 2.29 -11.75
CA LYS A 131 -5.02 1.20 -12.70
C LYS A 131 -5.43 1.75 -14.07
N PRO A 132 -5.11 1.05 -15.18
CA PRO A 132 -5.71 1.37 -16.46
C PRO A 132 -7.23 1.28 -16.39
N ALA A 133 -7.94 2.26 -16.95
CA ALA A 133 -9.40 2.24 -17.02
C ALA A 133 -9.91 1.18 -18.00
N HIS A 134 -9.15 0.93 -19.07
CA HIS A 134 -9.48 -0.06 -20.10
C HIS A 134 -8.73 -1.37 -19.88
N VAL A 135 -9.25 -2.43 -20.45
CA VAL A 135 -8.55 -3.72 -20.49
C VAL A 135 -7.22 -3.55 -21.21
N VAL A 136 -6.15 -3.93 -20.53
CA VAL A 136 -4.80 -3.82 -21.06
C VAL A 136 -4.33 -5.18 -21.51
N THR A 137 -3.94 -5.28 -22.78
CA THR A 137 -3.36 -6.48 -23.37
C THR A 137 -1.84 -6.38 -23.43
N GLY A 138 -1.14 -7.48 -23.28
CA GLY A 138 0.31 -7.57 -23.44
C GLY A 138 1.12 -7.25 -22.19
N ARG A 139 2.25 -6.56 -22.34
CA ARG A 139 3.24 -6.33 -21.27
C ARG A 139 3.01 -5.04 -20.45
N ALA A 140 1.79 -4.52 -20.41
CA ALA A 140 1.52 -3.35 -19.60
C ALA A 140 1.38 -3.74 -18.13
N GLN A 141 1.84 -2.86 -17.26
CA GLN A 141 1.76 -3.08 -15.83
C GLN A 141 0.30 -2.95 -15.37
N PRO A 142 -0.23 -3.93 -14.62
CA PRO A 142 -1.65 -3.97 -14.26
C PRO A 142 -2.08 -2.85 -13.28
N GLY A 143 -1.13 -2.19 -12.65
CA GLY A 143 -1.39 -1.07 -11.75
C GLY A 143 -0.14 -0.60 -11.03
N LEU A 144 -0.24 0.58 -10.42
CA LEU A 144 0.79 1.20 -9.60
C LEU A 144 0.21 1.49 -8.20
N LYS A 145 0.91 1.06 -7.16
CA LYS A 145 0.58 1.40 -5.78
C LYS A 145 1.29 2.70 -5.41
N VAL A 146 0.53 3.75 -5.10
CA VAL A 146 1.05 5.05 -4.67
C VAL A 146 0.74 5.21 -3.19
N ARG A 147 1.74 4.90 -2.36
CA ARG A 147 1.60 4.84 -0.90
C ARG A 147 1.80 6.20 -0.25
N GLY A 148 1.03 6.47 0.81
CA GLY A 148 1.19 7.64 1.64
C GLY A 148 2.49 7.58 2.46
N ARG A 149 3.04 8.76 2.77
CA ARG A 149 4.30 8.89 3.52
C ARG A 149 4.28 8.17 4.86
N GLU A 150 3.21 8.34 5.63
CA GLU A 150 3.12 7.75 6.97
C GLU A 150 2.90 6.23 6.91
N TYR A 151 2.19 5.74 5.89
CA TYR A 151 2.09 4.30 5.65
C TYR A 151 3.44 3.66 5.30
N LEU A 152 4.30 4.36 4.57
CA LEU A 152 5.65 3.88 4.25
C LEU A 152 6.52 3.69 5.50
N ARG A 153 6.25 4.41 6.60
CA ARG A 153 6.90 4.17 7.89
C ARG A 153 6.60 2.78 8.44
N ILE A 154 5.39 2.27 8.22
CA ILE A 154 5.01 0.91 8.65
C ILE A 154 5.79 -0.15 7.88
N ILE A 155 6.01 0.07 6.56
CA ILE A 155 6.69 -0.89 5.68
C ILE A 155 8.22 -0.87 5.87
N TYR A 156 8.81 0.33 5.94
CA TYR A 156 10.27 0.51 5.89
C TYR A 156 10.88 0.89 7.25
N GLY A 157 10.06 1.08 8.26
CA GLY A 157 10.47 1.50 9.60
C GLY A 157 10.34 3.01 9.84
N PRO A 158 10.41 3.44 11.11
CA PRO A 158 10.16 4.83 11.50
C PRO A 158 11.11 5.83 10.82
N ASP A 159 12.37 5.48 10.64
CA ASP A 159 13.42 6.35 10.09
C ASP A 159 13.62 6.20 8.57
N TYR A 160 12.62 5.67 7.83
CA TYR A 160 12.78 5.39 6.39
C TYR A 160 13.09 6.65 5.57
N THR A 161 12.73 7.83 6.05
CA THR A 161 13.01 9.10 5.38
C THR A 161 14.50 9.37 5.25
N ASP A 162 15.31 8.86 6.16
CA ASP A 162 16.76 8.99 6.14
C ASP A 162 17.40 8.13 5.04
N ALA A 163 16.68 7.05 4.64
CA ALA A 163 17.09 6.14 3.57
C ALA A 163 16.51 6.51 2.19
N LEU A 164 15.77 7.62 2.05
CA LEU A 164 15.18 8.02 0.76
C LEU A 164 16.19 8.14 -0.39
N PRO A 165 17.41 8.67 -0.21
CA PRO A 165 18.41 8.69 -1.29
C PRO A 165 18.70 7.28 -1.80
N LEU A 166 18.94 6.33 -0.91
CA LEU A 166 19.20 4.93 -1.25
C LEU A 166 17.99 4.24 -1.92
N LEU A 167 16.78 4.59 -1.48
CA LEU A 167 15.55 4.07 -2.08
C LEU A 167 15.34 4.59 -3.51
N ARG A 168 15.76 5.82 -3.82
CA ARG A 168 15.68 6.42 -5.16
C ARG A 168 16.64 5.77 -6.16
N GLU A 169 17.78 5.29 -5.71
CA GLU A 169 18.79 4.64 -6.54
C GLU A 169 18.46 3.18 -6.87
N ARG A 170 17.40 2.63 -6.29
CA ARG A 170 17.01 1.25 -6.54
C ARG A 170 16.64 1.01 -7.99
N ASN A 171 17.21 -0.05 -8.58
CA ASN A 171 16.81 -0.53 -9.90
C ASN A 171 15.40 -1.17 -9.84
N LEU A 172 14.42 -0.52 -10.48
CA LEU A 172 13.03 -0.97 -10.51
C LEU A 172 12.71 -1.96 -11.64
N THR A 173 13.63 -2.17 -12.59
CA THR A 173 13.41 -3.05 -13.76
C THR A 173 13.12 -4.50 -13.33
N HIS A 174 13.85 -4.99 -12.34
CA HIS A 174 13.63 -6.32 -11.80
C HIS A 174 12.24 -6.45 -11.15
N LYS A 175 11.84 -5.47 -10.34
CA LYS A 175 10.52 -5.46 -9.69
C LYS A 175 9.37 -5.44 -10.69
N ARG A 176 9.49 -4.65 -11.77
CA ARG A 176 8.48 -4.63 -12.83
C ARG A 176 8.32 -6.00 -13.47
N ARG A 177 9.42 -6.68 -13.76
CA ARG A 177 9.39 -8.02 -14.36
C ARG A 177 8.77 -9.05 -13.42
N LEU A 178 9.07 -8.99 -12.13
CA LEU A 178 8.44 -9.84 -11.12
C LEU A 178 6.94 -9.58 -11.04
N ALA A 179 6.50 -8.33 -10.92
CA ALA A 179 5.09 -7.96 -10.84
C ALA A 179 4.28 -8.44 -12.06
N LEU A 180 4.84 -8.36 -13.27
CA LEU A 180 4.21 -8.89 -14.47
C LEU A 180 4.09 -10.41 -14.44
N ARG A 181 5.12 -11.09 -13.91
CA ARG A 181 5.13 -12.55 -13.77
C ARG A 181 4.13 -13.01 -12.71
N GLU A 182 4.09 -12.37 -11.56
CA GLU A 182 3.11 -12.60 -10.48
C GLU A 182 1.68 -12.46 -11.02
N HIS A 183 1.42 -11.37 -11.75
CA HIS A 183 0.12 -11.12 -12.34
C HIS A 183 -0.28 -12.23 -13.33
N GLY A 184 0.59 -12.61 -14.26
CA GLY A 184 0.32 -13.68 -15.21
C GLY A 184 0.06 -15.02 -14.53
N MET A 185 0.89 -15.41 -13.55
CA MET A 185 0.70 -16.66 -12.81
C MET A 185 -0.58 -16.64 -11.95
N GLY A 186 -0.95 -15.48 -11.40
CA GLY A 186 -2.22 -15.31 -10.68
C GLY A 186 -3.43 -15.50 -11.59
N LEU A 187 -3.39 -14.98 -12.81
CA LEU A 187 -4.44 -15.18 -13.80
C LEU A 187 -4.51 -16.64 -14.27
N ASP A 188 -3.37 -17.29 -14.50
CA ASP A 188 -3.32 -18.72 -14.84
C ASP A 188 -3.89 -19.61 -13.73
N ALA A 189 -3.62 -19.26 -12.45
CA ALA A 189 -4.19 -19.97 -11.31
C ALA A 189 -5.72 -19.81 -11.27
N LEU A 190 -6.20 -18.58 -11.48
CA LEU A 190 -7.63 -18.27 -11.48
C LEU A 190 -8.34 -18.93 -12.66
N ALA A 191 -7.75 -18.93 -13.85
CA ALA A 191 -8.28 -19.60 -15.03
C ALA A 191 -8.39 -21.11 -14.82
N GLY A 192 -7.35 -21.74 -14.25
CA GLY A 192 -7.38 -23.15 -13.91
C GLY A 192 -8.45 -23.49 -12.88
N PHE A 193 -8.62 -22.62 -11.86
CA PHE A 193 -9.69 -22.81 -10.88
C PHE A 193 -11.09 -22.75 -11.52
N VAL A 194 -11.33 -21.77 -12.40
CA VAL A 194 -12.60 -21.60 -13.13
C VAL A 194 -12.86 -22.77 -14.09
N ALA A 195 -11.80 -23.30 -14.71
CA ALA A 195 -11.88 -24.46 -15.63
C ALA A 195 -12.09 -25.81 -14.90
N GLY A 196 -11.98 -25.83 -13.56
CA GLY A 196 -12.09 -27.06 -12.78
C GLY A 196 -10.82 -27.90 -12.77
N ASP A 197 -9.65 -27.29 -13.00
CA ASP A 197 -8.36 -27.97 -12.85
C ASP A 197 -8.24 -28.56 -11.43
N PRO A 198 -7.52 -29.67 -11.25
CA PRO A 198 -7.25 -30.23 -9.93
C PRO A 198 -6.65 -29.16 -8.99
N LEU A 199 -7.15 -29.05 -7.76
CA LEU A 199 -6.74 -28.01 -6.81
C LEU A 199 -5.23 -27.98 -6.56
N TRP A 200 -4.52 -29.08 -6.64
CA TRP A 200 -3.07 -29.10 -6.49
C TRP A 200 -2.35 -28.35 -7.62
N GLN A 201 -2.87 -28.36 -8.85
CA GLN A 201 -2.30 -27.57 -9.97
C GLN A 201 -2.55 -26.07 -9.76
N VAL A 202 -3.76 -25.71 -9.31
CA VAL A 202 -4.08 -24.31 -8.96
C VAL A 202 -3.18 -23.83 -7.84
N HIS A 203 -3.04 -24.61 -6.76
CA HIS A 203 -2.17 -24.28 -5.62
C HIS A 203 -0.70 -24.16 -6.03
N GLN A 204 -0.21 -24.99 -6.93
CA GLN A 204 1.17 -24.90 -7.41
C GLN A 204 1.45 -23.52 -8.03
N ARG A 205 0.51 -22.95 -8.80
CA ARG A 205 0.62 -21.61 -9.38
C ARG A 205 0.56 -20.53 -8.28
N VAL A 206 -0.35 -20.66 -7.31
CA VAL A 206 -0.47 -19.75 -6.17
C VAL A 206 0.81 -19.73 -5.33
N PHE A 207 1.37 -20.89 -5.00
CA PHE A 207 2.65 -20.96 -4.26
C PHE A 207 3.81 -20.36 -5.04
N ALA A 208 3.81 -20.48 -6.37
CA ALA A 208 4.83 -19.84 -7.19
C ALA A 208 4.72 -18.31 -7.14
N VAL A 209 3.49 -17.73 -7.10
CA VAL A 209 3.29 -16.28 -6.87
C VAL A 209 3.85 -15.89 -5.52
N LEU A 210 3.51 -16.58 -4.43
CA LEU A 210 4.01 -16.29 -3.09
C LEU A 210 5.54 -16.35 -3.00
N ALA A 211 6.17 -17.27 -3.72
CA ALA A 211 7.63 -17.38 -3.78
C ALA A 211 8.29 -16.22 -4.53
N LEU A 212 7.56 -15.51 -5.42
CA LEU A 212 8.07 -14.33 -6.11
C LEU A 212 7.97 -13.05 -5.25
N GLU A 213 7.05 -13.03 -4.28
CA GLU A 213 6.86 -11.89 -3.38
C GLU A 213 7.90 -11.78 -2.27
N SER A 214 8.70 -12.80 -2.03
CA SER A 214 9.69 -12.88 -0.94
C SER A 214 11.02 -12.14 -1.20
#